data_58457436851309c213bf8d887fbd17fc
#
_entry.id   58457436851309c213bf8d887fbd17fc
#
_cell.length_a   1.000
_cell.length_b   1.000
_cell.length_c   1.000
_cell.angle_alpha   90.00
_cell.angle_beta   90.00
_cell.angle_gamma   90.00
#
_symmetry.space_group_name_H-M   'P 1'
#
loop_
_entity.id
_entity.type
_entity.pdbx_description
1 polymer ?
#
loop_
_entity_poly.entity_id
_entity_poly.type
_entity_poly.pdbx_seq_one_letter_code
_entity_poly.pdbx_strand_id
1 'polypeptide(L)'
;MPLETAATSVNTRPEPSRRFSVAPMMDWTDRHCRFFLRLLSSNALLYTEMVTTGALLHGDAERFLRHDEAEHPLALQLGGSVPADLAACAKLAEGAGYDEVNLNVGCPSDRVQNNMIGACLMAHPALVGDCVKAMQDAVQIPVTVKHRIGINGRDSYAQLCDFVGQVRDAGCRSFTVHARIAILEGLSPKENREIPPLRYDVAAQLKTDFPELEIILNGGIKTLAECQEHLQTFDGVMLGREAYHNPYVLAQVDQQLFASQAPVISRSEALARLRPYIAAHLAAGGAMHHVTRHILGLGQGFPGARKFRQLLSVDIHKSNDPLALLDQAGELLQGR
;
A
#
# COMPACT_ATOMS: atom_id res chain seq x y z
N MET A 1 36.70 -14.87 -19.75
CA MET A 1 35.97 -13.69 -20.14
C MET A 1 35.46 -13.00 -18.87
N PRO A 2 35.76 -11.74 -18.62
CA PRO A 2 35.26 -11.05 -17.43
C PRO A 2 33.77 -10.80 -17.60
N LEU A 3 33.01 -11.09 -16.55
CA LEU A 3 31.59 -10.73 -16.40
C LEU A 3 31.49 -9.21 -16.43
N GLU A 4 30.85 -8.67 -17.43
CA GLU A 4 30.44 -7.27 -17.46
C GLU A 4 29.57 -6.99 -16.22
N THR A 5 30.07 -6.09 -15.38
CA THR A 5 29.30 -5.51 -14.28
C THR A 5 28.14 -4.75 -14.90
N ALA A 6 26.92 -5.30 -14.76
CA ALA A 6 25.71 -4.57 -15.08
C ALA A 6 25.73 -3.24 -14.31
N ALA A 7 25.75 -2.13 -15.04
CA ALA A 7 25.63 -0.80 -14.47
C ALA A 7 24.32 -0.73 -13.70
N THR A 8 24.40 -0.54 -12.39
CA THR A 8 23.26 -0.22 -11.54
C THR A 8 22.63 1.05 -12.10
N SER A 9 21.44 0.93 -12.69
CA SER A 9 20.66 2.09 -13.10
C SER A 9 20.28 2.85 -11.83
N VAL A 10 20.92 4.01 -11.63
CA VAL A 10 20.52 4.92 -10.55
C VAL A 10 19.08 5.30 -10.78
N ASN A 11 18.19 5.00 -9.83
CA ASN A 11 16.81 5.44 -9.89
C ASN A 11 16.80 6.98 -9.92
N THR A 12 16.46 7.57 -11.07
CA THR A 12 16.46 9.03 -11.29
C THR A 12 15.10 9.64 -10.95
N ARG A 13 14.14 8.84 -10.47
CA ARG A 13 12.83 9.35 -10.10
C ARG A 13 12.93 10.20 -8.84
N PRO A 14 12.15 11.30 -8.74
CA PRO A 14 12.08 12.09 -7.52
C PRO A 14 11.50 11.26 -6.38
N GLU A 15 11.84 11.63 -5.14
CA GLU A 15 11.24 11.00 -3.96
C GLU A 15 9.70 11.06 -4.03
N PRO A 16 9.00 9.94 -3.79
CA PRO A 16 7.55 9.89 -3.91
C PRO A 16 6.86 10.74 -2.85
N SER A 17 5.85 11.49 -3.23
CA SER A 17 5.00 12.21 -2.28
C SER A 17 4.11 11.23 -1.51
N ARG A 18 4.12 11.35 -0.18
CA ARG A 18 3.26 10.55 0.72
C ARG A 18 2.00 11.29 1.16
N ARG A 19 1.70 12.44 0.49
CA ARG A 19 0.49 13.23 0.78
C ARG A 19 -0.79 12.40 0.72
N PHE A 20 -0.88 11.46 -0.23
CA PHE A 20 -1.93 10.45 -0.29
C PHE A 20 -1.36 9.11 -0.72
N SER A 21 -1.74 8.05 -0.02
CA SER A 21 -1.27 6.70 -0.35
C SER A 21 -2.35 5.64 -0.12
N VAL A 22 -2.18 4.48 -0.79
CA VAL A 22 -3.01 3.30 -0.60
C VAL A 22 -2.25 2.28 0.22
N ALA A 23 -2.83 1.84 1.33
CA ALA A 23 -2.20 0.94 2.28
C ALA A 23 -1.86 -0.43 1.66
N PRO A 24 -0.74 -1.04 2.10
CA PRO A 24 -0.44 -2.45 1.81
C PRO A 24 -1.53 -3.35 2.39
N MET A 25 -2.13 -4.20 1.56
CA MET A 25 -3.22 -5.10 1.96
C MET A 25 -3.04 -6.47 1.31
N MET A 26 -2.84 -7.49 2.14
CA MET A 26 -2.72 -8.89 1.68
C MET A 26 -3.94 -9.30 0.85
N ASP A 27 -3.70 -10.05 -0.21
CA ASP A 27 -4.67 -10.53 -1.22
C ASP A 27 -5.34 -9.42 -2.04
N TRP A 28 -5.10 -8.13 -1.74
CA TRP A 28 -5.78 -7.01 -2.38
C TRP A 28 -4.86 -6.13 -3.20
N THR A 29 -3.71 -5.70 -2.66
CA THR A 29 -2.81 -4.78 -3.38
C THR A 29 -1.75 -5.50 -4.21
N ASP A 30 -2.17 -6.54 -4.94
CA ASP A 30 -1.34 -7.17 -5.95
C ASP A 30 -1.13 -6.26 -7.18
N ARG A 31 -0.30 -6.65 -8.12
CA ARG A 31 0.03 -5.88 -9.32
C ARG A 31 -1.20 -5.48 -10.15
N HIS A 32 -2.24 -6.34 -10.17
CA HIS A 32 -3.46 -6.08 -10.95
C HIS A 32 -4.31 -4.98 -10.30
N CYS A 33 -4.42 -5.00 -8.98
CA CYS A 33 -5.07 -3.94 -8.22
C CYS A 33 -4.31 -2.62 -8.38
N ARG A 34 -2.98 -2.62 -8.21
CA ARG A 34 -2.16 -1.40 -8.30
C ARG A 34 -2.21 -0.78 -9.68
N PHE A 35 -2.11 -1.59 -10.75
CA PHE A 35 -2.29 -1.10 -12.12
C PHE A 35 -3.65 -0.42 -12.30
N PHE A 36 -4.73 -1.04 -11.84
CA PHE A 36 -6.08 -0.46 -11.90
C PHE A 36 -6.17 0.85 -11.09
N LEU A 37 -5.67 0.89 -9.85
CA LEU A 37 -5.71 2.09 -9.03
C LEU A 37 -4.91 3.25 -9.64
N ARG A 38 -3.82 2.95 -10.32
CA ARG A 38 -3.02 3.95 -11.03
C ARG A 38 -3.77 4.62 -12.19
N LEU A 39 -4.70 3.91 -12.82
CA LEU A 39 -5.57 4.52 -13.82
C LEU A 39 -6.50 5.59 -13.22
N LEU A 40 -6.79 5.50 -11.92
CA LEU A 40 -7.66 6.45 -11.22
C LEU A 40 -6.90 7.65 -10.65
N SER A 41 -5.64 7.47 -10.22
CA SER A 41 -4.80 8.54 -9.70
C SER A 41 -3.34 8.34 -10.12
N SER A 42 -2.77 9.37 -10.72
CA SER A 42 -1.37 9.38 -11.16
C SER A 42 -0.40 9.69 -10.01
N ASN A 43 -0.86 10.32 -8.93
CA ASN A 43 0.00 10.84 -7.86
C ASN A 43 -0.07 10.03 -6.56
N ALA A 44 -1.12 9.21 -6.35
CA ALA A 44 -1.22 8.37 -5.16
C ALA A 44 -0.02 7.42 -5.05
N LEU A 45 0.67 7.39 -3.89
CA LEU A 45 1.69 6.38 -3.63
C LEU A 45 1.02 5.03 -3.38
N LEU A 46 1.33 4.05 -4.22
CA LEU A 46 0.82 2.70 -4.09
C LEU A 46 1.81 1.80 -3.35
N TYR A 47 1.30 0.88 -2.57
CA TYR A 47 2.09 -0.11 -1.85
C TYR A 47 1.80 -1.51 -2.36
N THR A 48 2.83 -2.36 -2.38
CA THR A 48 2.63 -3.81 -2.59
C THR A 48 1.90 -4.41 -1.41
N GLU A 49 1.53 -5.67 -1.50
CA GLU A 49 1.30 -6.52 -0.34
C GLU A 49 2.57 -6.62 0.49
N MET A 50 2.47 -7.02 1.77
CA MET A 50 3.66 -7.29 2.56
C MET A 50 4.38 -8.55 2.03
N VAL A 51 5.64 -8.40 1.62
CA VAL A 51 6.51 -9.48 1.19
C VAL A 51 7.51 -9.79 2.31
N THR A 52 7.60 -11.06 2.73
CA THR A 52 8.58 -11.44 3.76
C THR A 52 9.98 -11.56 3.17
N THR A 53 11.01 -11.28 3.98
CA THR A 53 12.42 -11.45 3.56
C THR A 53 12.67 -12.88 3.08
N GLY A 54 12.13 -13.89 3.75
CA GLY A 54 12.27 -15.28 3.33
C GLY A 54 11.66 -15.58 1.96
N ALA A 55 10.55 -14.93 1.59
CA ALA A 55 9.94 -15.08 0.27
C ALA A 55 10.83 -14.51 -0.85
N LEU A 56 11.53 -13.40 -0.60
CA LEU A 56 12.44 -12.79 -1.57
C LEU A 56 13.79 -13.51 -1.65
N LEU A 57 14.36 -13.93 -0.53
CA LEU A 57 15.70 -14.50 -0.51
C LEU A 57 15.73 -15.99 -0.87
N HIS A 58 14.64 -16.72 -0.62
CA HIS A 58 14.58 -18.18 -0.76
C HIS A 58 13.43 -18.66 -1.66
N GLY A 59 12.55 -17.77 -2.08
CA GLY A 59 11.42 -18.06 -2.95
C GLY A 59 11.61 -17.51 -4.37
N ASP A 60 10.49 -17.28 -5.03
CA ASP A 60 10.42 -16.68 -6.37
C ASP A 60 10.44 -15.14 -6.28
N ALA A 61 11.62 -14.55 -6.16
CA ALA A 61 11.80 -13.11 -6.03
C ALA A 61 11.20 -12.35 -7.23
N GLU A 62 11.35 -12.86 -8.45
CA GLU A 62 10.83 -12.22 -9.66
C GLU A 62 9.31 -12.06 -9.58
N ARG A 63 8.61 -13.08 -9.13
CA ARG A 63 7.16 -13.04 -8.94
C ARG A 63 6.73 -11.97 -7.93
N PHE A 64 7.45 -11.85 -6.81
CA PHE A 64 7.09 -10.90 -5.75
C PHE A 64 7.46 -9.46 -6.08
N LEU A 65 8.54 -9.26 -6.86
CA LEU A 65 9.00 -7.93 -7.28
C LEU A 65 8.32 -7.45 -8.55
N ARG A 66 7.58 -8.31 -9.24
CA ARG A 66 6.95 -7.99 -10.52
C ARG A 66 5.94 -6.87 -10.41
N HIS A 67 6.12 -5.82 -11.19
CA HIS A 67 5.20 -4.70 -11.36
C HIS A 67 5.25 -4.19 -12.82
N ASP A 68 4.37 -3.27 -13.14
CA ASP A 68 4.35 -2.54 -14.40
C ASP A 68 4.90 -1.12 -14.17
N GLU A 69 5.64 -0.57 -15.12
CA GLU A 69 6.13 0.82 -15.05
C GLU A 69 5.01 1.83 -14.82
N ALA A 70 3.81 1.54 -15.29
CA ALA A 70 2.65 2.38 -15.03
C ALA A 70 2.24 2.44 -13.56
N GLU A 71 2.68 1.52 -12.70
CA GLU A 71 2.27 1.50 -11.29
C GLU A 71 2.94 2.59 -10.43
N HIS A 72 4.01 3.23 -10.91
CA HIS A 72 4.75 4.26 -10.15
C HIS A 72 3.94 5.56 -9.92
N PRO A 73 4.14 6.23 -8.75
CA PRO A 73 5.08 5.91 -7.68
C PRO A 73 4.65 4.70 -6.86
N LEU A 74 5.62 3.82 -6.54
CA LEU A 74 5.37 2.50 -5.98
C LEU A 74 6.35 2.15 -4.86
N ALA A 75 5.82 1.72 -3.70
CA ALA A 75 6.57 1.26 -2.54
C ALA A 75 6.47 -0.27 -2.37
N LEU A 76 7.61 -0.92 -2.11
CA LEU A 76 7.63 -2.32 -1.66
C LEU A 76 7.52 -2.37 -0.14
N GLN A 77 6.54 -3.09 0.41
CA GLN A 77 6.49 -3.34 1.85
C GLN A 77 7.15 -4.67 2.20
N LEU A 78 8.14 -4.62 3.09
CA LEU A 78 8.85 -5.78 3.63
C LEU A 78 8.36 -6.18 5.02
N GLY A 79 8.34 -7.48 5.26
CA GLY A 79 8.19 -8.08 6.59
C GLY A 79 9.41 -8.89 6.95
N GLY A 80 10.09 -8.54 8.03
CA GLY A 80 11.29 -9.19 8.53
C GLY A 80 11.78 -8.57 9.82
N SER A 81 12.77 -9.21 10.45
CA SER A 81 13.39 -8.74 11.69
C SER A 81 14.91 -8.99 11.73
N VAL A 82 15.48 -9.51 10.65
CA VAL A 82 16.94 -9.72 10.54
C VAL A 82 17.52 -8.60 9.70
N PRO A 83 18.36 -7.71 10.26
CA PRO A 83 18.89 -6.53 9.55
C PRO A 83 19.57 -6.86 8.22
N ALA A 84 20.40 -7.91 8.19
CA ALA A 84 21.11 -8.31 6.98
C ALA A 84 20.16 -8.78 5.85
N ASP A 85 19.11 -9.52 6.21
CA ASP A 85 18.11 -10.01 5.24
C ASP A 85 17.30 -8.85 4.68
N LEU A 86 16.89 -7.91 5.54
CA LEU A 86 16.17 -6.70 5.14
C LEU A 86 17.02 -5.80 4.23
N ALA A 87 18.30 -5.64 4.53
CA ALA A 87 19.25 -4.92 3.67
C ALA A 87 19.38 -5.57 2.29
N ALA A 88 19.47 -6.91 2.23
CA ALA A 88 19.52 -7.64 0.97
C ALA A 88 18.20 -7.49 0.17
N CYS A 89 17.05 -7.56 0.85
CA CYS A 89 15.74 -7.36 0.22
C CYS A 89 15.54 -5.91 -0.26
N ALA A 90 16.05 -4.92 0.47
CA ALA A 90 16.00 -3.53 0.06
C ALA A 90 16.79 -3.31 -1.25
N LYS A 91 17.98 -3.93 -1.40
CA LYS A 91 18.74 -3.89 -2.66
C LYS A 91 17.98 -4.53 -3.83
N LEU A 92 17.29 -5.65 -3.58
CA LEU A 92 16.44 -6.26 -4.61
C LEU A 92 15.30 -5.35 -5.02
N ALA A 93 14.68 -4.64 -4.07
CA ALA A 93 13.63 -3.66 -4.35
C ALA A 93 14.14 -2.49 -5.20
N GLU A 94 15.25 -1.87 -4.79
CA GLU A 94 15.87 -0.78 -5.55
C GLU A 94 16.29 -1.25 -6.95
N GLY A 95 16.93 -2.40 -7.07
CA GLY A 95 17.33 -3.01 -8.34
C GLY A 95 16.15 -3.36 -9.25
N ALA A 96 14.98 -3.65 -8.67
CA ALA A 96 13.73 -3.84 -9.39
C ALA A 96 13.02 -2.52 -9.76
N GLY A 97 13.51 -1.36 -9.31
CA GLY A 97 13.00 -0.04 -9.69
C GLY A 97 11.94 0.54 -8.77
N TYR A 98 11.72 -0.02 -7.58
CA TYR A 98 10.80 0.57 -6.59
C TYR A 98 11.27 1.96 -6.14
N ASP A 99 10.30 2.85 -5.85
CA ASP A 99 10.59 4.22 -5.43
C ASP A 99 10.78 4.34 -3.91
N GLU A 100 10.34 3.35 -3.14
CA GLU A 100 10.43 3.31 -1.68
C GLU A 100 10.46 1.87 -1.18
N VAL A 101 11.15 1.63 -0.06
CA VAL A 101 11.03 0.40 0.74
C VAL A 101 10.43 0.73 2.10
N ASN A 102 9.38 0.01 2.47
CA ASN A 102 8.68 0.22 3.73
C ASN A 102 8.78 -1.01 4.63
N LEU A 103 9.12 -0.82 5.90
CA LEU A 103 9.13 -1.90 6.90
C LEU A 103 7.77 -2.01 7.61
N ASN A 104 7.21 -3.21 7.63
CA ASN A 104 5.97 -3.50 8.35
C ASN A 104 6.24 -3.75 9.83
N VAL A 105 5.75 -2.85 10.68
CA VAL A 105 5.77 -2.95 12.16
C VAL A 105 4.34 -2.83 12.73
N GLY A 106 3.33 -3.22 11.94
CA GLY A 106 1.93 -2.99 12.33
C GLY A 106 0.96 -4.16 12.09
N CYS A 107 1.38 -5.22 11.39
CA CYS A 107 0.53 -6.39 11.13
C CYS A 107 0.35 -7.23 12.41
N PRO A 108 -0.89 -7.47 12.89
CA PRO A 108 -1.15 -8.24 14.10
C PRO A 108 -1.42 -9.73 13.83
N SER A 109 -1.07 -10.24 12.66
CA SER A 109 -1.37 -11.62 12.28
C SER A 109 -0.46 -12.61 13.00
N ASP A 110 -1.03 -13.66 13.59
CA ASP A 110 -0.28 -14.74 14.26
C ASP A 110 0.73 -15.42 13.33
N ARG A 111 0.39 -15.52 12.03
CA ARG A 111 1.28 -16.11 11.02
C ARG A 111 2.63 -15.42 10.91
N VAL A 112 2.69 -14.12 11.20
CA VAL A 112 3.91 -13.34 11.09
C VAL A 112 4.56 -13.08 12.46
N GLN A 113 3.78 -13.06 13.55
CA GLN A 113 4.29 -12.86 14.91
C GLN A 113 5.29 -13.94 15.32
N ASN A 114 5.02 -15.21 14.99
CA ASN A 114 5.90 -16.33 15.28
C ASN A 114 7.29 -16.20 14.63
N ASN A 115 7.41 -15.37 13.61
CA ASN A 115 8.65 -15.06 12.92
C ASN A 115 9.20 -13.66 13.27
N MET A 116 8.75 -13.06 14.37
CA MET A 116 9.13 -11.71 14.77
C MET A 116 8.89 -10.68 13.67
N ILE A 117 7.73 -10.69 13.03
CA ILE A 117 7.35 -9.78 11.93
C ILE A 117 6.07 -9.04 12.32
N GLY A 118 5.96 -7.77 11.94
CA GLY A 118 4.74 -6.98 12.14
C GLY A 118 4.67 -6.30 13.51
N ALA A 119 3.48 -6.25 14.11
CA ALA A 119 3.20 -5.41 15.27
C ALA A 119 4.00 -5.82 16.54
N CYS A 120 4.37 -7.08 16.69
CA CYS A 120 5.21 -7.54 17.81
C CYS A 120 6.56 -6.81 17.87
N LEU A 121 7.09 -6.35 16.74
CA LEU A 121 8.32 -5.56 16.66
C LEU A 121 8.24 -4.22 17.39
N MET A 122 7.04 -3.68 17.66
CA MET A 122 6.90 -2.48 18.48
C MET A 122 7.42 -2.67 19.92
N ALA A 123 7.55 -3.91 20.39
CA ALA A 123 8.20 -4.23 21.66
C ALA A 123 9.74 -4.16 21.61
N HIS A 124 10.32 -4.04 20.42
CA HIS A 124 11.76 -4.13 20.16
C HIS A 124 12.26 -2.95 19.33
N PRO A 125 12.15 -1.69 19.82
CA PRO A 125 12.48 -0.49 19.03
C PRO A 125 13.92 -0.45 18.57
N ALA A 126 14.88 -0.91 19.38
CA ALA A 126 16.28 -0.98 19.00
C ALA A 126 16.50 -1.91 17.80
N LEU A 127 15.86 -3.08 17.78
CA LEU A 127 15.94 -4.02 16.64
C LEU A 127 15.33 -3.40 15.37
N VAL A 128 14.23 -2.68 15.49
CA VAL A 128 13.62 -1.96 14.35
C VAL A 128 14.59 -0.87 13.85
N GLY A 129 15.24 -0.15 14.74
CA GLY A 129 16.29 0.81 14.41
C GLY A 129 17.44 0.16 13.63
N ASP A 130 17.96 -0.97 14.12
CA ASP A 130 19.03 -1.73 13.44
C ASP A 130 18.59 -2.18 12.03
N CYS A 131 17.36 -2.65 11.89
CA CYS A 131 16.78 -3.02 10.60
C CYS A 131 16.71 -1.84 9.63
N VAL A 132 16.18 -0.71 10.08
CA VAL A 132 16.06 0.51 9.28
C VAL A 132 17.44 1.01 8.85
N LYS A 133 18.39 1.07 9.78
CA LYS A 133 19.75 1.50 9.47
C LYS A 133 20.41 0.60 8.44
N ALA A 134 20.32 -0.72 8.60
CA ALA A 134 20.88 -1.67 7.65
C ALA A 134 20.26 -1.54 6.25
N MET A 135 18.95 -1.27 6.16
CA MET A 135 18.29 -1.00 4.87
C MET A 135 18.79 0.31 4.25
N GLN A 136 18.87 1.40 5.02
CA GLN A 136 19.32 2.71 4.55
C GLN A 136 20.78 2.69 4.09
N ASP A 137 21.66 1.97 4.80
CA ASP A 137 23.07 1.82 4.40
C ASP A 137 23.20 1.01 3.08
N ALA A 138 22.16 0.30 2.68
CA ALA A 138 22.18 -0.61 1.53
C ALA A 138 21.61 0.01 0.24
N VAL A 139 20.74 1.05 0.32
CA VAL A 139 20.01 1.63 -0.83
C VAL A 139 20.00 3.15 -0.75
N GLN A 140 19.66 3.79 -1.90
CA GLN A 140 19.49 5.24 -2.02
C GLN A 140 18.00 5.66 -1.97
N ILE A 141 17.07 4.72 -2.23
CA ILE A 141 15.64 5.00 -2.15
C ILE A 141 15.21 5.14 -0.68
N PRO A 142 14.15 5.91 -0.38
CA PRO A 142 13.63 6.09 0.97
C PRO A 142 13.30 4.76 1.67
N VAL A 143 13.69 4.67 2.95
CA VAL A 143 13.28 3.60 3.86
C VAL A 143 12.33 4.17 4.89
N THR A 144 11.11 3.66 4.92
CA THR A 144 10.01 4.16 5.78
C THR A 144 9.45 3.06 6.67
N VAL A 145 8.72 3.44 7.72
CA VAL A 145 8.15 2.48 8.67
C VAL A 145 6.64 2.65 8.77
N LYS A 146 5.88 1.54 8.72
CA LYS A 146 4.45 1.54 8.98
C LYS A 146 4.16 0.77 10.26
N HIS A 147 3.62 1.48 11.26
CA HIS A 147 3.39 0.93 12.59
C HIS A 147 2.00 1.28 13.15
N ARG A 148 1.72 0.83 14.37
CA ARG A 148 0.55 1.18 15.17
C ARG A 148 0.91 2.14 16.29
N ILE A 149 -0.09 2.60 17.06
CA ILE A 149 0.15 3.46 18.24
C ILE A 149 0.55 2.68 19.50
N GLY A 150 0.72 1.38 19.40
CA GLY A 150 1.11 0.48 20.47
C GLY A 150 0.60 -0.95 20.24
N ILE A 151 0.94 -1.83 21.16
CA ILE A 151 0.43 -3.20 21.26
C ILE A 151 -0.14 -3.40 22.65
N ASN A 152 -1.00 -4.42 22.84
CA ASN A 152 -1.54 -4.69 24.18
C ASN A 152 -0.43 -4.91 25.23
N GLY A 153 -0.57 -4.23 26.35
CA GLY A 153 0.44 -4.19 27.41
C GLY A 153 1.63 -3.25 27.16
N ARG A 154 1.70 -2.62 25.98
CA ARG A 154 2.68 -1.59 25.60
C ARG A 154 2.03 -0.53 24.72
N ASP A 155 1.10 0.22 25.28
CA ASP A 155 0.24 1.17 24.59
C ASP A 155 0.21 2.57 25.23
N SER A 156 1.14 2.84 26.14
CA SER A 156 1.33 4.18 26.68
C SER A 156 1.96 5.11 25.64
N TYR A 157 1.61 6.39 25.70
CA TYR A 157 2.20 7.40 24.82
C TYR A 157 3.73 7.49 24.95
N ALA A 158 4.24 7.35 26.18
CA ALA A 158 5.69 7.33 26.40
C ALA A 158 6.40 6.18 25.67
N GLN A 159 5.79 5.01 25.62
CA GLN A 159 6.34 3.87 24.86
C GLN A 159 6.26 4.08 23.34
N LEU A 160 5.23 4.76 22.85
CA LEU A 160 5.14 5.17 21.44
C LEU A 160 6.25 6.18 21.09
N CYS A 161 6.48 7.19 21.94
CA CYS A 161 7.57 8.16 21.76
C CYS A 161 8.96 7.49 21.81
N ASP A 162 9.16 6.54 22.73
CA ASP A 162 10.39 5.76 22.80
C ASP A 162 10.64 4.97 21.52
N PHE A 163 9.60 4.27 21.02
CA PHE A 163 9.67 3.54 19.75
C PHE A 163 10.03 4.46 18.57
N VAL A 164 9.27 5.54 18.38
CA VAL A 164 9.51 6.47 17.27
C VAL A 164 10.87 7.16 17.40
N GLY A 165 11.25 7.56 18.62
CA GLY A 165 12.53 8.19 18.91
C GLY A 165 13.73 7.32 18.53
N GLN A 166 13.73 6.05 18.96
CA GLN A 166 14.83 5.13 18.64
C GLN A 166 14.93 4.86 17.13
N VAL A 167 13.80 4.67 16.45
CA VAL A 167 13.77 4.42 14.99
C VAL A 167 14.15 5.68 14.19
N ARG A 168 13.75 6.87 14.65
CA ARG A 168 14.22 8.17 14.13
C ARG A 168 15.74 8.32 14.27
N ASP A 169 16.27 8.01 15.44
CA ASP A 169 17.70 8.14 15.72
C ASP A 169 18.55 7.17 14.87
N ALA A 170 17.96 6.04 14.46
CA ALA A 170 18.51 5.14 13.46
C ALA A 170 18.43 5.68 12.01
N GLY A 171 17.76 6.82 11.78
CA GLY A 171 17.72 7.52 10.50
C GLY A 171 16.35 7.56 9.82
N CYS A 172 15.30 6.88 10.32
CA CYS A 172 13.96 6.95 9.73
C CYS A 172 13.38 8.36 9.82
N ARG A 173 12.84 8.86 8.70
CA ARG A 173 12.25 10.20 8.61
C ARG A 173 10.75 10.19 8.33
N SER A 174 10.20 9.07 7.85
CA SER A 174 8.79 8.97 7.48
C SER A 174 8.13 7.76 8.15
N PHE A 175 7.03 8.04 8.84
CA PHE A 175 6.27 7.05 9.60
C PHE A 175 4.80 7.07 9.19
N THR A 176 4.26 5.91 8.81
CA THR A 176 2.82 5.73 8.64
C THR A 176 2.22 5.14 9.91
N VAL A 177 1.39 5.93 10.58
CA VAL A 177 0.79 5.59 11.87
C VAL A 177 -0.65 5.10 11.70
N HIS A 178 -0.88 3.79 11.87
CA HIS A 178 -2.25 3.29 12.03
C HIS A 178 -2.74 3.63 13.44
N ALA A 179 -3.69 4.56 13.52
CA ALA A 179 -4.16 5.16 14.78
C ALA A 179 -4.99 4.22 15.67
N ARG A 180 -4.57 2.96 15.78
CA ARG A 180 -5.12 1.92 16.68
C ARG A 180 -3.98 1.13 17.32
N ILE A 181 -4.19 0.65 18.54
CA ILE A 181 -3.31 -0.38 19.10
C ILE A 181 -3.50 -1.70 18.36
N ALA A 182 -2.52 -2.59 18.43
CA ALA A 182 -2.66 -3.98 17.99
C ALA A 182 -2.87 -4.88 19.21
N ILE A 183 -3.93 -5.66 19.17
CA ILE A 183 -4.16 -6.75 20.14
C ILE A 183 -3.59 -8.02 19.51
N LEU A 184 -2.47 -8.49 20.06
CA LEU A 184 -1.70 -9.58 19.50
C LEU A 184 -2.32 -10.96 19.74
N GLU A 185 -3.13 -11.08 20.79
CA GLU A 185 -3.80 -12.33 21.18
C GLU A 185 -5.31 -12.13 21.25
N GLY A 186 -6.07 -13.09 20.74
CA GLY A 186 -7.53 -13.12 20.87
C GLY A 186 -8.32 -12.30 19.84
N LEU A 187 -7.67 -11.52 18.97
CA LEU A 187 -8.32 -10.81 17.88
C LEU A 187 -7.69 -11.17 16.52
N SER A 188 -8.53 -11.52 15.57
CA SER A 188 -8.10 -11.66 14.16
C SER A 188 -7.58 -10.34 13.60
N PRO A 189 -6.82 -10.37 12.49
CA PRO A 189 -6.40 -9.15 11.80
C PRO A 189 -7.56 -8.26 11.34
N LYS A 190 -8.74 -8.83 11.06
CA LYS A 190 -9.95 -8.07 10.72
C LYS A 190 -10.46 -7.31 11.94
N GLU A 191 -10.66 -8.00 13.06
CA GLU A 191 -11.11 -7.42 14.32
C GLU A 191 -10.16 -6.34 14.84
N ASN A 192 -8.84 -6.53 14.68
CA ASN A 192 -7.81 -5.54 14.99
C ASN A 192 -7.92 -4.23 14.17
N ARG A 193 -8.69 -4.22 13.10
CA ARG A 193 -9.00 -3.01 12.31
C ARG A 193 -10.35 -2.38 12.69
N GLU A 194 -11.10 -2.99 13.60
CA GLU A 194 -12.48 -2.58 13.93
C GLU A 194 -12.67 -2.33 15.43
N ILE A 195 -12.23 -3.25 16.27
CA ILE A 195 -12.50 -3.25 17.72
C ILE A 195 -11.66 -2.22 18.47
N PRO A 196 -10.31 -2.18 18.38
CA PRO A 196 -9.55 -1.16 19.09
C PRO A 196 -9.97 0.24 18.59
N PRO A 197 -10.19 1.21 19.48
CA PRO A 197 -10.65 2.55 19.08
C PRO A 197 -9.61 3.27 18.24
N LEU A 198 -10.08 4.12 17.32
CA LEU A 198 -9.23 5.09 16.62
C LEU A 198 -8.82 6.20 17.59
N ARG A 199 -7.53 6.49 17.65
CA ARG A 199 -6.93 7.52 18.51
C ARG A 199 -6.11 8.48 17.65
N TYR A 200 -6.81 9.31 16.87
CA TYR A 200 -6.17 10.35 16.06
C TYR A 200 -5.49 11.40 16.91
N ASP A 201 -6.01 11.64 18.13
CA ASP A 201 -5.41 12.51 19.14
C ASP A 201 -3.97 12.09 19.48
N VAL A 202 -3.72 10.78 19.66
CA VAL A 202 -2.39 10.22 19.93
C VAL A 202 -1.45 10.42 18.73
N ALA A 203 -1.93 10.19 17.51
CA ALA A 203 -1.14 10.42 16.32
C ALA A 203 -0.84 11.90 16.09
N ALA A 204 -1.78 12.81 16.38
CA ALA A 204 -1.59 14.26 16.31
C ALA A 204 -0.58 14.76 17.35
N GLN A 205 -0.64 14.23 18.58
CA GLN A 205 0.35 14.52 19.61
C GLN A 205 1.75 14.09 19.16
N LEU A 206 1.87 12.90 18.52
CA LEU A 206 3.14 12.43 17.98
C LEU A 206 3.71 13.40 16.93
N LYS A 207 2.86 13.92 16.01
CA LYS A 207 3.28 14.94 15.03
C LYS A 207 3.74 16.23 15.69
N THR A 208 3.11 16.63 16.79
CA THR A 208 3.49 17.82 17.56
C THR A 208 4.86 17.64 18.24
N ASP A 209 5.09 16.46 18.82
CA ASP A 209 6.31 16.18 19.59
C ASP A 209 7.52 15.83 18.69
N PHE A 210 7.26 15.39 17.44
CA PHE A 210 8.26 15.11 16.42
C PHE A 210 7.99 15.91 15.13
N PRO A 211 8.07 17.24 15.17
CA PRO A 211 7.70 18.10 14.04
C PRO A 211 8.59 17.90 12.80
N GLU A 212 9.82 17.43 13.00
CA GLU A 212 10.78 17.14 11.93
C GLU A 212 10.48 15.85 11.16
N LEU A 213 9.62 14.98 11.69
CA LEU A 213 9.24 13.73 11.03
C LEU A 213 8.05 13.92 10.12
N GLU A 214 8.07 13.22 9.01
CA GLU A 214 6.91 13.05 8.14
C GLU A 214 5.98 11.99 8.75
N ILE A 215 4.81 12.42 9.20
CA ILE A 215 3.81 11.53 9.83
C ILE A 215 2.60 11.40 8.92
N ILE A 216 2.37 10.19 8.44
CA ILE A 216 1.23 9.83 7.59
C ILE A 216 0.16 9.15 8.44
N LEU A 217 -1.04 9.70 8.47
CA LEU A 217 -2.16 9.12 9.22
C LEU A 217 -2.81 7.98 8.44
N ASN A 218 -3.05 6.86 9.13
CA ASN A 218 -3.80 5.73 8.60
C ASN A 218 -4.84 5.24 9.61
N GLY A 219 -5.94 4.72 9.11
CA GLY A 219 -6.99 4.07 9.90
C GLY A 219 -8.32 4.82 9.84
N GLY A 220 -9.38 4.15 9.38
CA GLY A 220 -10.75 4.64 9.42
C GLY A 220 -11.14 5.69 8.37
N ILE A 221 -10.22 6.33 7.69
CA ILE A 221 -10.46 7.39 6.69
C ILE A 221 -11.20 6.80 5.49
N LYS A 222 -12.28 7.46 5.04
CA LYS A 222 -13.16 6.98 3.98
C LYS A 222 -13.41 7.99 2.87
N THR A 223 -13.33 9.28 3.14
CA THR A 223 -13.68 10.35 2.20
C THR A 223 -12.52 11.31 1.96
N LEU A 224 -12.53 11.99 0.81
CA LEU A 224 -11.53 13.02 0.52
C LEU A 224 -11.68 14.25 1.43
N ALA A 225 -12.89 14.53 1.91
CA ALA A 225 -13.10 15.58 2.91
C ALA A 225 -12.38 15.27 4.24
N GLU A 226 -12.48 14.03 4.72
CA GLU A 226 -11.69 13.57 5.89
C GLU A 226 -10.18 13.61 5.59
N CYS A 227 -9.75 13.26 4.37
CA CYS A 227 -8.35 13.41 3.98
C CYS A 227 -7.87 14.87 4.08
N GLN A 228 -8.66 15.81 3.55
CA GLN A 228 -8.33 17.24 3.60
C GLN A 228 -8.28 17.78 5.03
N GLU A 229 -9.20 17.34 5.90
CA GLU A 229 -9.20 17.68 7.32
C GLU A 229 -7.92 17.17 8.01
N HIS A 230 -7.59 15.93 7.85
CA HIS A 230 -6.39 15.34 8.46
C HIS A 230 -5.09 15.94 7.92
N LEU A 231 -5.04 16.34 6.66
CA LEU A 231 -3.88 17.01 6.05
C LEU A 231 -3.60 18.39 6.61
N GLN A 232 -4.47 18.96 7.45
CA GLN A 232 -4.18 20.19 8.22
C GLN A 232 -3.21 19.91 9.39
N THR A 233 -3.14 18.67 9.85
CA THR A 233 -2.29 18.27 10.99
C THR A 233 -1.14 17.35 10.54
N PHE A 234 -1.39 16.46 9.61
CA PHE A 234 -0.45 15.43 9.18
C PHE A 234 0.14 15.75 7.80
N ASP A 235 1.32 15.23 7.52
CA ASP A 235 2.01 15.43 6.24
C ASP A 235 1.37 14.60 5.11
N GLY A 236 0.67 13.52 5.47
CA GLY A 236 -0.01 12.64 4.54
C GLY A 236 -1.12 11.82 5.18
N VAL A 237 -1.92 11.20 4.32
CA VAL A 237 -2.98 10.27 4.69
C VAL A 237 -2.87 8.98 3.88
N MET A 238 -3.22 7.87 4.51
CA MET A 238 -3.20 6.55 3.87
C MET A 238 -4.56 5.88 4.00
N LEU A 239 -5.20 5.60 2.86
CA LEU A 239 -6.44 4.85 2.81
C LEU A 239 -6.16 3.35 2.70
N GLY A 240 -6.92 2.55 3.45
CA GLY A 240 -6.89 1.09 3.34
C GLY A 240 -8.12 0.55 2.61
N ARG A 241 -8.99 -0.11 3.35
CA ARG A 241 -10.17 -0.83 2.83
C ARG A 241 -11.07 0.00 1.93
N GLU A 242 -11.22 1.30 2.18
CA GLU A 242 -12.02 2.17 1.34
C GLU A 242 -11.48 2.26 -0.08
N ALA A 243 -10.16 2.39 -0.25
CA ALA A 243 -9.54 2.41 -1.58
C ALA A 243 -9.78 1.13 -2.38
N TYR A 244 -10.05 0.00 -1.71
CA TYR A 244 -10.38 -1.26 -2.36
C TYR A 244 -11.88 -1.44 -2.62
N HIS A 245 -12.72 -1.13 -1.63
CA HIS A 245 -14.17 -1.31 -1.74
C HIS A 245 -14.87 -0.22 -2.57
N ASN A 246 -14.32 0.98 -2.58
CA ASN A 246 -14.79 2.14 -3.31
C ASN A 246 -13.63 2.83 -4.05
N PRO A 247 -12.97 2.15 -5.00
CA PRO A 247 -11.73 2.66 -5.63
C PRO A 247 -11.93 3.99 -6.35
N TYR A 248 -13.15 4.32 -6.74
CA TYR A 248 -13.43 5.57 -7.45
C TYR A 248 -13.17 6.82 -6.60
N VAL A 249 -13.01 6.68 -5.29
CA VAL A 249 -12.52 7.77 -4.43
C VAL A 249 -11.15 8.30 -4.91
N LEU A 250 -10.32 7.45 -5.52
CA LEU A 250 -9.01 7.86 -6.04
C LEU A 250 -9.11 8.77 -7.27
N ALA A 251 -10.20 8.72 -8.04
CA ALA A 251 -10.33 9.51 -9.27
C ALA A 251 -10.27 11.03 -9.04
N GLN A 252 -10.60 11.49 -7.85
CA GLN A 252 -10.55 12.93 -7.50
C GLN A 252 -9.32 13.32 -6.66
N VAL A 253 -8.49 12.35 -6.29
CA VAL A 253 -7.29 12.56 -5.44
C VAL A 253 -6.33 13.56 -6.07
N ASP A 254 -6.05 13.41 -7.35
CA ASP A 254 -5.07 14.24 -8.04
C ASP A 254 -5.50 15.71 -8.08
N GLN A 255 -6.78 15.98 -8.31
CA GLN A 255 -7.31 17.35 -8.29
C GLN A 255 -7.40 17.91 -6.87
N GLN A 256 -7.94 17.16 -5.93
CA GLN A 256 -8.27 17.68 -4.61
C GLN A 256 -7.06 17.74 -3.66
N LEU A 257 -6.09 16.85 -3.83
CA LEU A 257 -4.97 16.73 -2.90
C LEU A 257 -3.61 17.10 -3.52
N PHE A 258 -3.50 17.05 -4.85
CA PHE A 258 -2.25 17.38 -5.57
C PHE A 258 -2.38 18.59 -6.51
N ALA A 259 -3.50 19.31 -6.45
CA ALA A 259 -3.77 20.48 -7.28
C ALA A 259 -3.61 20.24 -8.81
N SER A 260 -3.81 18.99 -9.25
CA SER A 260 -3.76 18.64 -10.67
C SER A 260 -4.89 19.32 -11.44
N GLN A 261 -4.59 19.79 -12.65
CA GLN A 261 -5.57 20.35 -13.58
C GLN A 261 -6.11 19.30 -14.56
N ALA A 262 -5.62 18.06 -14.50
CA ALA A 262 -6.11 16.97 -15.32
C ALA A 262 -7.59 16.68 -15.03
N PRO A 263 -8.41 16.37 -16.04
CA PRO A 263 -9.81 16.02 -15.83
C PRO A 263 -9.93 14.72 -15.02
N VAL A 264 -10.97 14.65 -14.18
CA VAL A 264 -11.30 13.42 -13.46
C VAL A 264 -11.73 12.35 -14.46
N ILE A 265 -11.05 11.21 -14.42
CA ILE A 265 -11.40 10.06 -15.26
C ILE A 265 -12.78 9.52 -14.89
N SER A 266 -13.63 9.23 -15.87
CA SER A 266 -14.90 8.56 -15.62
C SER A 266 -14.72 7.08 -15.33
N ARG A 267 -15.73 6.44 -14.69
CA ARG A 267 -15.68 4.99 -14.40
C ARG A 267 -15.59 4.15 -15.68
N SER A 268 -16.35 4.52 -16.71
CA SER A 268 -16.33 3.83 -18.01
C SER A 268 -14.99 4.00 -18.72
N GLU A 269 -14.39 5.18 -18.67
CA GLU A 269 -13.07 5.43 -19.24
C GLU A 269 -11.97 4.64 -18.50
N ALA A 270 -12.04 4.54 -17.16
CA ALA A 270 -11.11 3.72 -16.39
C ALA A 270 -11.15 2.24 -16.84
N LEU A 271 -12.34 1.69 -17.08
CA LEU A 271 -12.45 0.33 -17.63
C LEU A 271 -11.94 0.23 -19.06
N ALA A 272 -12.21 1.22 -19.91
CA ALA A 272 -11.72 1.24 -21.27
C ALA A 272 -10.16 1.26 -21.31
N ARG A 273 -9.53 2.03 -20.41
CA ARG A 273 -8.07 2.05 -20.25
C ARG A 273 -7.49 0.77 -19.66
N LEU A 274 -8.26 0.06 -18.82
CA LEU A 274 -7.85 -1.22 -18.24
C LEU A 274 -7.94 -2.38 -19.25
N ARG A 275 -8.79 -2.27 -20.27
CA ARG A 275 -9.07 -3.32 -21.25
C ARG A 275 -7.83 -3.88 -21.96
N PRO A 276 -6.89 -3.07 -22.46
CA PRO A 276 -5.67 -3.58 -23.08
C PRO A 276 -4.80 -4.39 -22.11
N TYR A 277 -4.69 -3.97 -20.85
CA TYR A 277 -3.98 -4.72 -19.82
C TYR A 277 -4.59 -6.11 -19.58
N ILE A 278 -5.93 -6.17 -19.49
CA ILE A 278 -6.65 -7.44 -19.34
C ILE A 278 -6.43 -8.32 -20.57
N ALA A 279 -6.52 -7.76 -21.78
CA ALA A 279 -6.30 -8.51 -23.01
C ALA A 279 -4.88 -9.11 -23.09
N ALA A 280 -3.86 -8.34 -22.71
CA ALA A 280 -2.48 -8.83 -22.61
C ALA A 280 -2.32 -9.91 -21.55
N HIS A 281 -2.97 -9.76 -20.39
CA HIS A 281 -2.96 -10.76 -19.32
C HIS A 281 -3.58 -12.10 -19.78
N LEU A 282 -4.71 -12.05 -20.49
CA LEU A 282 -5.36 -13.25 -21.06
C LEU A 282 -4.50 -13.90 -22.14
N ALA A 283 -3.91 -13.11 -23.03
CA ALA A 283 -3.01 -13.62 -24.08
C ALA A 283 -1.77 -14.31 -23.50
N ALA A 284 -1.31 -13.89 -22.31
CA ALA A 284 -0.23 -14.53 -21.57
C ALA A 284 -0.69 -15.75 -20.74
N GLY A 285 -1.94 -16.24 -20.93
CA GLY A 285 -2.49 -17.40 -20.23
C GLY A 285 -3.04 -17.10 -18.83
N GLY A 286 -3.15 -15.83 -18.46
CA GLY A 286 -3.75 -15.41 -17.20
C GLY A 286 -5.27 -15.57 -17.19
N ALA A 287 -5.86 -15.65 -15.99
CA ALA A 287 -7.31 -15.75 -15.86
C ALA A 287 -7.95 -14.37 -15.60
N MET A 288 -9.12 -14.14 -16.20
CA MET A 288 -9.85 -12.86 -16.09
C MET A 288 -10.12 -12.44 -14.64
N HIS A 289 -10.45 -13.38 -13.78
CA HIS A 289 -10.78 -13.09 -12.38
C HIS A 289 -9.59 -12.55 -11.56
N HIS A 290 -8.35 -12.77 -12.01
CA HIS A 290 -7.18 -12.19 -11.36
C HIS A 290 -7.26 -10.66 -11.34
N VAL A 291 -7.87 -10.07 -12.38
CA VAL A 291 -8.03 -8.61 -12.51
C VAL A 291 -9.42 -8.18 -12.05
N THR A 292 -10.49 -8.87 -12.47
CA THR A 292 -11.85 -8.39 -12.24
C THR A 292 -12.24 -8.37 -10.76
N ARG A 293 -11.66 -9.21 -9.92
CA ARG A 293 -11.90 -9.20 -8.47
C ARG A 293 -11.58 -7.84 -7.82
N HIS A 294 -10.64 -7.07 -8.39
CA HIS A 294 -10.19 -5.79 -7.84
C HIS A 294 -11.01 -4.60 -8.30
N ILE A 295 -11.79 -4.75 -9.37
CA ILE A 295 -12.56 -3.64 -9.97
C ILE A 295 -14.04 -3.65 -9.60
N LEU A 296 -14.50 -4.64 -8.83
CA LEU A 296 -15.92 -4.78 -8.47
C LEU A 296 -16.47 -3.58 -7.69
N GLY A 297 -15.61 -2.91 -6.94
CA GLY A 297 -15.93 -1.68 -6.22
C GLY A 297 -16.13 -0.44 -7.10
N LEU A 298 -15.67 -0.47 -8.36
CA LEU A 298 -15.77 0.69 -9.27
C LEU A 298 -17.21 1.13 -9.50
N GLY A 299 -18.18 0.20 -9.45
CA GLY A 299 -19.60 0.50 -9.55
C GLY A 299 -20.25 0.94 -8.22
N GLN A 300 -19.50 1.11 -7.13
CA GLN A 300 -20.07 1.45 -5.82
C GLN A 300 -20.82 2.79 -5.88
N GLY A 301 -22.06 2.79 -5.35
CA GLY A 301 -22.91 3.97 -5.35
C GLY A 301 -23.46 4.40 -6.73
N PHE A 302 -23.22 3.62 -7.80
CA PHE A 302 -23.67 3.95 -9.15
C PHE A 302 -24.91 3.12 -9.55
N PRO A 303 -25.87 3.70 -10.29
CA PRO A 303 -27.00 2.94 -10.85
C PRO A 303 -26.50 1.77 -11.70
N GLY A 304 -26.99 0.54 -11.47
CA GLY A 304 -26.51 -0.65 -12.18
C GLY A 304 -25.36 -1.39 -11.51
N ALA A 305 -24.83 -0.94 -10.35
CA ALA A 305 -23.73 -1.57 -9.62
C ALA A 305 -23.94 -3.09 -9.37
N ARG A 306 -25.18 -3.53 -9.13
CA ARG A 306 -25.49 -4.97 -8.95
C ARG A 306 -25.23 -5.76 -10.22
N LYS A 307 -25.68 -5.27 -11.36
CA LYS A 307 -25.48 -5.92 -12.66
C LYS A 307 -24.03 -5.89 -13.06
N PHE A 308 -23.34 -4.77 -12.84
CA PHE A 308 -21.89 -4.65 -13.04
C PHE A 308 -21.12 -5.73 -12.27
N ARG A 309 -21.37 -5.88 -10.98
CA ARG A 309 -20.74 -6.93 -10.18
C ARG A 309 -21.08 -8.33 -10.67
N GLN A 310 -22.33 -8.59 -11.03
CA GLN A 310 -22.74 -9.89 -11.57
C GLN A 310 -21.98 -10.24 -12.84
N LEU A 311 -21.88 -9.33 -13.81
CA LEU A 311 -21.13 -9.55 -15.05
C LEU A 311 -19.68 -9.94 -14.76
N LEU A 312 -18.99 -9.20 -13.87
CA LEU A 312 -17.56 -9.35 -13.65
C LEU A 312 -17.16 -10.40 -12.60
N SER A 313 -18.11 -10.89 -11.80
CA SER A 313 -17.81 -11.92 -10.77
C SER A 313 -18.49 -13.26 -11.00
N VAL A 314 -19.52 -13.34 -11.83
CA VAL A 314 -20.29 -14.57 -12.09
C VAL A 314 -20.31 -14.93 -13.57
N ASP A 315 -20.83 -14.02 -14.41
CA ASP A 315 -21.08 -14.29 -15.83
C ASP A 315 -19.75 -14.43 -16.58
N ILE A 316 -18.70 -13.71 -16.16
CA ILE A 316 -17.36 -13.74 -16.75
C ILE A 316 -16.72 -15.14 -16.78
N HIS A 317 -17.02 -15.98 -15.79
CA HIS A 317 -16.50 -17.35 -15.72
C HIS A 317 -17.16 -18.32 -16.70
N LYS A 318 -18.28 -17.93 -17.26
CA LYS A 318 -19.09 -18.75 -18.18
C LYS A 318 -19.00 -18.27 -19.62
N SER A 319 -18.33 -17.15 -19.85
CA SER A 319 -18.26 -16.50 -21.15
C SER A 319 -17.14 -17.08 -22.02
N ASN A 320 -17.41 -17.28 -23.29
CA ASN A 320 -16.41 -17.55 -24.30
C ASN A 320 -15.72 -16.26 -24.79
N ASP A 321 -16.29 -15.09 -24.49
CA ASP A 321 -15.74 -13.78 -24.80
C ASP A 321 -15.78 -12.87 -23.54
N PRO A 322 -14.79 -12.99 -22.66
CA PRO A 322 -14.74 -12.20 -21.43
C PRO A 322 -14.50 -10.71 -21.66
N LEU A 323 -13.89 -10.33 -22.80
CA LEU A 323 -13.67 -8.93 -23.14
C LEU A 323 -14.96 -8.24 -23.55
N ALA A 324 -15.85 -8.91 -24.27
CA ALA A 324 -17.18 -8.38 -24.57
C ALA A 324 -18.02 -8.13 -23.29
N LEU A 325 -17.89 -8.99 -22.28
CA LEU A 325 -18.55 -8.74 -20.99
C LEU A 325 -17.94 -7.56 -20.21
N LEU A 326 -16.65 -7.31 -20.35
CA LEU A 326 -16.00 -6.11 -19.79
C LEU A 326 -16.53 -4.84 -20.48
N ASP A 327 -16.65 -4.86 -21.81
CA ASP A 327 -17.19 -3.76 -22.58
C ASP A 327 -18.64 -3.46 -22.18
N GLN A 328 -19.48 -4.51 -22.05
CA GLN A 328 -20.87 -4.38 -21.55
C GLN A 328 -20.92 -3.82 -20.11
N ALA A 329 -19.98 -4.22 -19.25
CA ALA A 329 -19.88 -3.67 -17.89
C ALA A 329 -19.53 -2.17 -17.92
N GLY A 330 -18.68 -1.75 -18.88
CA GLY A 330 -18.34 -0.35 -19.12
C GLY A 330 -19.53 0.51 -19.53
N GLU A 331 -20.40 -0.02 -20.37
CA GLU A 331 -21.64 0.65 -20.80
C GLU A 331 -22.59 0.93 -19.61
N LEU A 332 -22.65 0.02 -18.63
CA LEU A 332 -23.43 0.22 -17.41
C LEU A 332 -22.94 1.37 -16.54
N LEU A 333 -21.68 1.75 -16.67
CA LEU A 333 -21.06 2.84 -15.91
C LEU A 333 -21.02 4.17 -16.69
N GLN A 334 -21.56 4.22 -17.90
CA GLN A 334 -21.80 5.47 -18.60
C GLN A 334 -22.98 6.17 -17.93
N GLY A 335 -22.75 7.36 -17.34
CA GLY A 335 -23.82 8.16 -16.76
C GLY A 335 -24.86 8.52 -17.82
N ARG A 336 -26.15 8.38 -17.46
CA ARG A 336 -27.25 9.02 -18.19
C ARG A 336 -27.37 10.48 -17.77
#